data_2936b2332f8600afc31258c91e120c5d
#
_entry.id   2936b2332f8600afc31258c91e120c5d
#
_cell.length_a   1.000
_cell.length_b   1.000
_cell.length_c   1.000
_cell.angle_alpha   90.00
_cell.angle_beta   90.00
_cell.angle_gamma   90.00
#
_symmetry.space_group_name_H-M   'P 1'
#
loop_
_entity.id
_entity.type
_entity.pdbx_description
1 polymer ?
#
loop_
_entity_poly.entity_id
_entity_poly.type
_entity_poly.pdbx_seq_one_letter_code
_entity_poly.pdbx_strand_id
1 'polypeptide(L)'
;MKKHHEKKPKKIRAISINKILSSAQDEFILQGYKGATVQAIADNAGMPKANVLYYFKNKENIYHAVLEQTLNMWDEGIGDILPEDGPKLAIEKFVKAKITMSFTYPKTSKIYALEIIQGAQHLQGLTRTYLNTWVQEKAKIFQCWIDNSQMQPVDPVNLIFLIWSSTQHYADFDNQILTIMNRDDYKEDDITHVTNFLTDFILRGCGLKQ
;
A
#
# COMPACT_ATOMS: atom_id res chain seq x y z
N MET A 1 -26.99 33.53 14.88
CA MET A 1 -25.59 33.61 14.39
C MET A 1 -24.64 32.97 15.38
N LYS A 2 -24.39 31.66 15.29
CA LYS A 2 -23.31 30.95 16.03
C LYS A 2 -23.09 29.60 15.35
N LYS A 3 -22.25 29.51 14.28
CA LYS A 3 -21.73 28.24 13.70
C LYS A 3 -20.59 28.54 12.74
N HIS A 4 -19.44 29.04 13.21
CA HIS A 4 -18.27 29.16 12.30
C HIS A 4 -16.88 29.02 12.97
N HIS A 5 -16.76 28.57 14.24
CA HIS A 5 -15.46 28.59 14.94
C HIS A 5 -14.83 27.23 15.22
N GLU A 6 -15.49 26.08 15.02
CA GLU A 6 -14.91 24.76 15.35
C GLU A 6 -14.15 24.04 14.21
N LYS A 7 -14.30 24.45 12.95
CA LYS A 7 -13.68 23.77 11.80
C LYS A 7 -12.19 24.11 11.58
N LYS A 8 -11.71 25.29 11.96
CA LYS A 8 -10.32 25.74 11.74
C LYS A 8 -9.26 24.94 12.51
N PRO A 9 -9.38 24.72 13.84
CA PRO A 9 -8.33 24.02 14.60
C PRO A 9 -8.20 22.54 14.20
N LYS A 10 -9.27 21.83 13.88
CA LYS A 10 -9.24 20.45 13.39
C LYS A 10 -8.51 20.32 12.04
N LYS A 11 -8.73 21.26 11.12
CA LYS A 11 -8.09 21.30 9.81
C LYS A 11 -6.58 21.58 9.92
N ILE A 12 -6.16 22.50 10.77
CA ILE A 12 -4.75 22.81 11.02
C ILE A 12 -4.03 21.60 11.62
N ARG A 13 -4.66 20.91 12.58
CA ARG A 13 -4.13 19.70 13.20
C ARG A 13 -3.92 18.59 12.16
N ALA A 14 -4.89 18.33 11.30
CA ALA A 14 -4.78 17.32 10.26
C ALA A 14 -3.65 17.63 9.25
N ILE A 15 -3.52 18.89 8.83
CA ILE A 15 -2.42 19.33 7.96
C ILE A 15 -1.05 19.09 8.62
N SER A 16 -0.91 19.43 9.91
CA SER A 16 0.33 19.22 10.65
C SER A 16 0.67 17.73 10.78
N ILE A 17 -0.30 16.88 11.11
CA ILE A 17 -0.12 15.44 11.20
C ILE A 17 0.32 14.86 9.85
N ASN A 18 -0.36 15.20 8.76
CA ASN A 18 0.00 14.71 7.43
C ASN A 18 1.41 15.14 7.02
N LYS A 19 1.81 16.36 7.35
CA LYS A 19 3.15 16.87 7.07
C LYS A 19 4.23 16.10 7.85
N ILE A 20 3.96 15.81 9.12
CA ILE A 20 4.85 14.97 9.95
C ILE A 20 4.95 13.55 9.39
N LEU A 21 3.83 12.92 9.05
CA LEU A 21 3.81 11.55 8.54
C LEU A 21 4.51 11.43 7.18
N SER A 22 4.32 12.39 6.28
CA SER A 22 5.05 12.42 5.00
C SER A 22 6.56 12.54 5.20
N SER A 23 7.01 13.47 6.08
CA SER A 23 8.43 13.63 6.40
C SER A 23 9.01 12.41 7.12
N ALA A 24 8.20 11.74 7.94
CA ALA A 24 8.58 10.52 8.62
C ALA A 24 8.74 9.34 7.65
N GLN A 25 7.87 9.22 6.65
CA GLN A 25 8.04 8.21 5.59
C GLN A 25 9.39 8.36 4.88
N ASP A 26 9.76 9.58 4.49
CA ASP A 26 11.03 9.86 3.84
C ASP A 26 12.23 9.47 4.73
N GLU A 27 12.20 9.88 5.98
CA GLU A 27 13.26 9.58 6.94
C GLU A 27 13.37 8.08 7.23
N PHE A 28 12.26 7.38 7.42
CA PHE A 28 12.26 5.94 7.67
C PHE A 28 12.70 5.11 6.45
N ILE A 29 12.36 5.53 5.23
CA ILE A 29 12.81 4.88 4.00
C ILE A 29 14.33 5.05 3.84
N LEU A 30 14.86 6.24 4.12
CA LEU A 30 16.26 6.57 3.92
C LEU A 30 17.17 5.95 4.99
N GLN A 31 16.78 6.02 6.26
CA GLN A 31 17.61 5.66 7.41
C GLN A 31 17.20 4.36 8.11
N GLY A 32 16.06 3.78 7.71
CA GLY A 32 15.41 2.69 8.45
C GLY A 32 14.86 3.16 9.80
N TYR A 33 14.10 2.30 10.48
CA TYR A 33 13.57 2.63 11.80
C TYR A 33 14.66 2.98 12.82
N LYS A 34 15.78 2.23 12.83
CA LYS A 34 16.85 2.42 13.83
C LYS A 34 17.59 3.75 13.63
N GLY A 35 17.92 4.11 12.39
CA GLY A 35 18.69 5.31 12.06
C GLY A 35 17.88 6.60 12.09
N ALA A 36 16.59 6.54 11.81
CA ALA A 36 15.71 7.69 11.81
C ALA A 36 15.59 8.37 13.19
N THR A 37 15.51 9.70 13.18
CA THR A 37 15.38 10.50 14.41
C THR A 37 14.18 11.45 14.35
N VAL A 38 13.56 11.70 15.53
CA VAL A 38 12.47 12.68 15.62
C VAL A 38 12.95 14.10 15.26
N GLN A 39 14.24 14.39 15.46
CA GLN A 39 14.81 15.67 15.08
C GLN A 39 14.82 15.83 13.55
N ALA A 40 15.34 14.84 12.81
CA ALA A 40 15.36 14.87 11.34
C ALA A 40 13.94 14.94 10.76
N ILE A 41 13.00 14.17 11.31
CA ILE A 41 11.58 14.24 10.92
C ILE A 41 11.02 15.66 11.12
N ALA A 42 11.33 16.30 12.25
CA ALA A 42 10.87 17.65 12.55
C ALA A 42 11.48 18.68 11.60
N ASP A 43 12.78 18.58 11.33
CA ASP A 43 13.50 19.47 10.42
C ASP A 43 12.94 19.35 8.99
N ASN A 44 12.73 18.12 8.50
CA ASN A 44 12.13 17.85 7.20
C ASN A 44 10.67 18.33 7.12
N ALA A 45 9.92 18.24 8.23
CA ALA A 45 8.57 18.78 8.32
C ALA A 45 8.53 20.31 8.47
N GLY A 46 9.68 20.99 8.65
CA GLY A 46 9.75 22.43 8.90
C GLY A 46 9.01 22.84 10.16
N MET A 47 9.13 22.04 11.24
CA MET A 47 8.47 22.27 12.54
C MET A 47 9.46 22.09 13.70
N PRO A 48 9.23 22.76 14.84
CA PRO A 48 9.97 22.44 16.06
C PRO A 48 9.72 20.98 16.49
N LYS A 49 10.78 20.29 16.95
CA LYS A 49 10.69 18.91 17.50
C LYS A 49 9.62 18.79 18.59
N ALA A 50 9.45 19.81 19.42
CA ALA A 50 8.43 19.84 20.45
C ALA A 50 7.01 19.70 19.90
N ASN A 51 6.74 20.26 18.70
CA ASN A 51 5.44 20.12 18.03
C ASN A 51 5.22 18.68 17.53
N VAL A 52 6.26 18.05 16.98
CA VAL A 52 6.16 16.64 16.56
C VAL A 52 5.88 15.74 17.77
N LEU A 53 6.61 15.95 18.87
CA LEU A 53 6.41 15.20 20.12
C LEU A 53 5.05 15.48 20.78
N TYR A 54 4.50 16.67 20.61
CA TYR A 54 3.13 16.97 21.05
C TYR A 54 2.09 16.10 20.36
N TYR A 55 2.25 15.83 19.05
CA TYR A 55 1.31 14.98 18.29
C TYR A 55 1.53 13.48 18.53
N PHE A 56 2.78 13.02 18.59
CA PHE A 56 3.11 11.59 18.51
C PHE A 56 3.85 11.02 19.74
N LYS A 57 4.28 11.87 20.68
CA LYS A 57 5.01 11.53 21.91
C LYS A 57 6.42 10.97 21.68
N ASN A 58 6.61 10.00 20.81
CA ASN A 58 7.90 9.35 20.53
C ASN A 58 8.00 8.86 19.09
N LYS A 59 9.17 8.37 18.69
CA LYS A 59 9.46 7.84 17.35
C LYS A 59 8.59 6.62 17.00
N GLU A 60 8.37 5.75 17.96
CA GLU A 60 7.60 4.53 17.77
C GLU A 60 6.14 4.84 17.39
N ASN A 61 5.52 5.79 18.05
CA ASN A 61 4.15 6.22 17.72
C ASN A 61 4.06 6.88 16.34
N ILE A 62 5.12 7.60 15.90
CA ILE A 62 5.17 8.12 14.52
C ILE A 62 5.23 6.96 13.54
N TYR A 63 6.08 5.96 13.79
CA TYR A 63 6.25 4.81 12.93
C TYR A 63 4.97 3.97 12.82
N HIS A 64 4.33 3.69 13.95
CA HIS A 64 3.03 3.01 13.97
C HIS A 64 1.96 3.78 13.18
N ALA A 65 1.89 5.11 13.33
CA ALA A 65 0.93 5.91 12.58
C ALA A 65 1.20 5.89 11.06
N VAL A 66 2.46 5.85 10.64
CA VAL A 66 2.83 5.69 9.22
C VAL A 66 2.40 4.32 8.70
N LEU A 67 2.66 3.23 9.44
CA LEU A 67 2.25 1.89 9.05
C LEU A 67 0.73 1.72 9.02
N GLU A 68 0.02 2.28 10.01
CA GLU A 68 -1.44 2.29 10.06
C GLU A 68 -2.05 3.04 8.86
N GLN A 69 -1.49 4.21 8.52
CA GLN A 69 -1.91 4.94 7.33
C GLN A 69 -1.72 4.11 6.05
N THR A 70 -0.63 3.35 5.95
CA THR A 70 -0.38 2.43 4.84
C THR A 70 -1.46 1.36 4.71
N LEU A 71 -1.80 0.69 5.80
CA LEU A 71 -2.80 -0.36 5.82
C LEU A 71 -4.19 0.18 5.49
N ASN A 72 -4.58 1.31 6.08
CA ASN A 72 -5.88 1.94 5.81
C ASN A 72 -6.01 2.36 4.34
N MET A 73 -4.94 2.90 3.74
CA MET A 73 -4.93 3.27 2.32
C MET A 73 -5.11 2.04 1.42
N TRP A 74 -4.51 0.90 1.77
CA TRP A 74 -4.68 -0.32 1.00
C TRP A 74 -6.09 -0.89 1.13
N ASP A 75 -6.66 -0.86 2.32
CA ASP A 75 -8.03 -1.32 2.56
C ASP A 75 -9.05 -0.52 1.75
N GLU A 76 -8.93 0.81 1.77
CA GLU A 76 -9.80 1.71 0.99
C GLU A 76 -9.56 1.61 -0.52
N GLY A 77 -8.30 1.41 -0.95
CA GLY A 77 -7.90 1.51 -2.36
C GLY A 77 -8.05 0.23 -3.17
N ILE A 78 -7.93 -0.95 -2.55
CA ILE A 78 -8.06 -2.23 -3.26
C ILE A 78 -9.53 -2.51 -3.63
N GLY A 79 -10.47 -1.97 -2.85
CA GLY A 79 -11.89 -2.25 -3.02
C GLY A 79 -12.26 -3.71 -2.68
N ASP A 80 -13.53 -4.00 -2.70
CA ASP A 80 -13.98 -5.35 -2.45
C ASP A 80 -13.91 -6.21 -3.70
N ILE A 81 -13.35 -7.43 -3.54
CA ILE A 81 -13.54 -8.53 -4.47
C ILE A 81 -14.84 -9.20 -4.05
N LEU A 82 -15.89 -9.05 -4.86
CA LEU A 82 -17.21 -9.57 -4.57
C LEU A 82 -17.51 -10.82 -5.41
N PRO A 83 -18.20 -11.83 -4.84
CA PRO A 83 -18.55 -13.04 -5.59
C PRO A 83 -19.31 -12.76 -6.88
N GLU A 84 -20.17 -11.73 -6.90
CA GLU A 84 -20.97 -11.32 -8.05
C GLU A 84 -20.20 -10.66 -9.19
N ASP A 85 -18.98 -10.18 -8.96
CA ASP A 85 -18.13 -9.59 -10.01
C ASP A 85 -17.73 -10.65 -11.06
N GLY A 86 -17.63 -11.90 -10.65
CA GLY A 86 -17.02 -12.95 -11.43
C GLY A 86 -15.48 -12.82 -11.51
N PRO A 87 -14.76 -13.91 -11.88
CA PRO A 87 -13.32 -13.96 -11.74
C PRO A 87 -12.57 -12.93 -12.61
N LYS A 88 -13.03 -12.69 -13.84
CA LYS A 88 -12.37 -11.77 -14.76
C LYS A 88 -12.38 -10.34 -14.22
N LEU A 89 -13.57 -9.80 -13.95
CA LEU A 89 -13.70 -8.41 -13.49
C LEU A 89 -13.01 -8.19 -12.14
N ALA A 90 -13.10 -9.17 -11.24
CA ALA A 90 -12.44 -9.10 -9.93
C ALA A 90 -10.91 -9.01 -10.06
N ILE A 91 -10.29 -9.84 -10.91
CA ILE A 91 -8.84 -9.80 -11.17
C ILE A 91 -8.46 -8.47 -11.83
N GLU A 92 -9.21 -8.01 -12.82
CA GLU A 92 -8.96 -6.72 -13.49
C GLU A 92 -8.98 -5.56 -12.50
N LYS A 93 -10.00 -5.48 -11.65
CA LYS A 93 -10.14 -4.45 -10.60
C LYS A 93 -8.97 -4.52 -9.62
N PHE A 94 -8.63 -5.73 -9.15
CA PHE A 94 -7.59 -5.93 -8.15
C PHE A 94 -6.20 -5.55 -8.67
N VAL A 95 -5.81 -6.02 -9.85
CA VAL A 95 -4.54 -5.66 -10.48
C VAL A 95 -4.46 -4.16 -10.72
N LYS A 96 -5.51 -3.55 -11.30
CA LYS A 96 -5.57 -2.12 -11.57
C LYS A 96 -5.42 -1.30 -10.28
N ALA A 97 -6.13 -1.65 -9.22
CA ALA A 97 -6.06 -0.96 -7.95
C ALA A 97 -4.64 -1.04 -7.36
N LYS A 98 -4.05 -2.23 -7.33
CA LYS A 98 -2.69 -2.44 -6.81
C LYS A 98 -1.63 -1.68 -7.61
N ILE A 99 -1.69 -1.69 -8.94
CA ILE A 99 -0.77 -0.93 -9.80
C ILE A 99 -0.95 0.57 -9.57
N THR A 100 -2.18 1.06 -9.57
CA THR A 100 -2.44 2.49 -9.30
C THR A 100 -1.82 2.92 -7.98
N MET A 101 -1.98 2.13 -6.92
CA MET A 101 -1.39 2.41 -5.61
C MET A 101 0.14 2.39 -5.64
N SER A 102 0.74 1.41 -6.31
CA SER A 102 2.20 1.28 -6.41
C SER A 102 2.84 2.49 -7.11
N PHE A 103 2.19 3.03 -8.13
CA PHE A 103 2.68 4.20 -8.85
C PHE A 103 2.35 5.53 -8.15
N THR A 104 1.18 5.61 -7.50
CA THR A 104 0.73 6.86 -6.85
C THR A 104 1.38 7.05 -5.47
N TYR A 105 1.58 5.96 -4.74
CA TYR A 105 2.07 5.97 -3.35
C TYR A 105 3.26 5.04 -3.13
N PRO A 106 4.35 5.14 -3.91
CA PRO A 106 5.48 4.20 -3.83
C PRO A 106 6.15 4.17 -2.45
N LYS A 107 6.23 5.32 -1.77
CA LYS A 107 6.79 5.41 -0.41
C LYS A 107 6.04 4.55 0.60
N THR A 108 4.73 4.48 0.46
CA THR A 108 3.85 3.67 1.32
C THR A 108 4.14 2.18 1.15
N SER A 109 4.35 1.72 -0.08
CA SER A 109 4.74 0.33 -0.35
C SER A 109 6.13 0.03 0.22
N LYS A 110 7.12 0.88 -0.05
CA LYS A 110 8.51 0.69 0.41
C LYS A 110 8.63 0.57 1.93
N ILE A 111 7.96 1.43 2.68
CA ILE A 111 8.06 1.39 4.15
C ILE A 111 7.46 0.11 4.71
N TYR A 112 6.36 -0.36 4.13
CA TYR A 112 5.77 -1.64 4.50
C TYR A 112 6.69 -2.81 4.15
N ALA A 113 7.24 -2.84 2.93
CA ALA A 113 8.17 -3.87 2.50
C ALA A 113 9.41 -3.93 3.41
N LEU A 114 9.99 -2.79 3.78
CA LEU A 114 11.11 -2.71 4.72
C LEU A 114 10.75 -3.29 6.09
N GLU A 115 9.58 -2.98 6.63
CA GLU A 115 9.12 -3.52 7.91
C GLU A 115 8.94 -5.05 7.83
N ILE A 116 8.33 -5.57 6.77
CA ILE A 116 8.17 -7.03 6.57
C ILE A 116 9.52 -7.73 6.47
N ILE A 117 10.46 -7.20 5.67
CA ILE A 117 11.81 -7.76 5.50
C ILE A 117 12.57 -7.78 6.84
N GLN A 118 12.36 -6.79 7.71
CA GLN A 118 12.98 -6.70 9.03
C GLN A 118 12.29 -7.56 10.10
N GLY A 119 11.31 -8.38 9.75
CA GLY A 119 10.61 -9.31 10.64
C GLY A 119 9.31 -8.76 11.23
N ALA A 120 8.79 -7.66 10.72
CA ALA A 120 7.46 -7.10 11.05
C ALA A 120 7.25 -6.84 12.57
N GLN A 121 8.28 -6.38 13.28
CA GLN A 121 8.24 -6.22 14.74
C GLN A 121 7.17 -5.21 15.20
N HIS A 122 6.95 -4.16 14.41
CA HIS A 122 5.98 -3.10 14.73
C HIS A 122 4.57 -3.38 14.17
N LEU A 123 4.40 -4.50 13.45
CA LEU A 123 3.12 -4.92 12.86
C LEU A 123 2.49 -6.12 13.59
N GLN A 124 3.14 -6.70 14.59
CA GLN A 124 2.81 -8.02 15.17
C GLN A 124 1.40 -8.17 15.77
N GLY A 125 0.68 -7.09 16.08
CA GLY A 125 -0.68 -7.17 16.64
C GLY A 125 -1.79 -6.94 15.62
N LEU A 126 -1.58 -6.03 14.69
CA LEU A 126 -2.61 -5.55 13.75
C LEU A 126 -2.65 -6.39 12.46
N THR A 127 -1.49 -6.75 11.93
CA THR A 127 -1.38 -7.28 10.57
C THR A 127 -1.63 -8.77 10.46
N ARG A 128 -1.18 -9.56 11.45
CA ARG A 128 -1.26 -11.02 11.33
C ARG A 128 -2.69 -11.52 11.25
N THR A 129 -3.55 -11.04 12.12
CA THR A 129 -4.97 -11.44 12.14
C THR A 129 -5.70 -10.83 10.94
N TYR A 130 -5.52 -9.54 10.70
CA TYR A 130 -6.21 -8.83 9.62
C TYR A 130 -5.85 -9.39 8.23
N LEU A 131 -4.55 -9.43 7.87
CA LEU A 131 -4.13 -9.95 6.56
C LEU A 131 -4.47 -11.42 6.37
N ASN A 132 -4.33 -12.24 7.43
CA ASN A 132 -4.71 -13.64 7.34
C ASN A 132 -6.21 -13.77 7.03
N THR A 133 -7.07 -13.07 7.79
CA THR A 133 -8.51 -13.09 7.56
C THR A 133 -8.85 -12.62 6.16
N TRP A 134 -8.30 -11.48 5.73
CA TRP A 134 -8.52 -10.93 4.39
C TRP A 134 -8.14 -11.93 3.29
N VAL A 135 -6.92 -12.52 3.36
CA VAL A 135 -6.46 -13.50 2.37
C VAL A 135 -7.36 -14.72 2.34
N GLN A 136 -7.75 -15.26 3.51
CA GLN A 136 -8.61 -16.44 3.58
C GLN A 136 -10.02 -16.16 3.03
N GLU A 137 -10.58 -14.99 3.29
CA GLU A 137 -11.89 -14.60 2.73
C GLU A 137 -11.84 -14.46 1.21
N LYS A 138 -10.83 -13.77 0.67
CA LYS A 138 -10.69 -13.63 -0.77
C LYS A 138 -10.35 -14.96 -1.46
N ALA A 139 -9.51 -15.78 -0.85
CA ALA A 139 -9.21 -17.12 -1.35
C ALA A 139 -10.48 -17.99 -1.46
N LYS A 140 -11.42 -17.91 -0.52
CA LYS A 140 -12.71 -18.62 -0.61
C LYS A 140 -13.53 -18.16 -1.81
N ILE A 141 -13.51 -16.88 -2.16
CA ILE A 141 -14.23 -16.37 -3.34
C ILE A 141 -13.61 -16.96 -4.62
N PHE A 142 -12.27 -16.93 -4.73
CA PHE A 142 -11.58 -17.56 -5.87
C PHE A 142 -11.87 -19.07 -5.94
N GLN A 143 -11.84 -19.77 -4.80
CA GLN A 143 -12.16 -21.20 -4.75
C GLN A 143 -13.58 -21.48 -5.24
N CYS A 144 -14.56 -20.66 -4.85
CA CYS A 144 -15.95 -20.78 -5.31
C CYS A 144 -16.04 -20.66 -6.85
N TRP A 145 -15.30 -19.74 -7.47
CA TRP A 145 -15.27 -19.63 -8.93
C TRP A 145 -14.62 -20.84 -9.61
N ILE A 146 -13.57 -21.43 -9.01
CA ILE A 146 -12.95 -22.65 -9.49
C ILE A 146 -13.95 -23.83 -9.41
N ASP A 147 -14.60 -24.00 -8.25
CA ASP A 147 -15.57 -25.09 -8.02
C ASP A 147 -16.76 -25.00 -8.98
N ASN A 148 -17.15 -23.80 -9.38
CA ASN A 148 -18.20 -23.53 -10.36
C ASN A 148 -17.69 -23.51 -11.82
N SER A 149 -16.45 -23.93 -12.08
CA SER A 149 -15.84 -23.96 -13.43
C SER A 149 -15.81 -22.58 -14.14
N GLN A 150 -15.84 -21.51 -13.39
CA GLN A 150 -15.75 -20.14 -13.93
C GLN A 150 -14.30 -19.70 -14.21
N MET A 151 -13.32 -20.39 -13.65
CA MET A 151 -11.89 -20.23 -13.93
C MET A 151 -11.17 -21.57 -13.78
N GLN A 152 -9.97 -21.68 -14.35
CA GLN A 152 -9.16 -22.90 -14.21
C GLN A 152 -8.67 -23.09 -12.77
N PRO A 153 -8.41 -24.34 -12.35
CA PRO A 153 -7.83 -24.61 -11.04
C PRO A 153 -6.46 -23.96 -10.87
N VAL A 154 -6.36 -23.07 -9.90
CA VAL A 154 -5.13 -22.43 -9.42
C VAL A 154 -5.19 -22.41 -7.90
N ASP A 155 -4.04 -22.32 -7.23
CA ASP A 155 -4.03 -22.06 -5.78
C ASP A 155 -4.45 -20.62 -5.50
N PRO A 156 -5.60 -20.35 -4.82
CA PRO A 156 -6.11 -19.02 -4.63
C PRO A 156 -5.18 -18.13 -3.78
N VAL A 157 -4.50 -18.72 -2.79
CA VAL A 157 -3.59 -17.97 -1.91
C VAL A 157 -2.34 -17.56 -2.68
N ASN A 158 -1.75 -18.49 -3.45
CA ASN A 158 -0.61 -18.18 -4.28
C ASN A 158 -0.96 -17.21 -5.42
N LEU A 159 -2.18 -17.22 -5.95
CA LEU A 159 -2.65 -16.22 -6.91
C LEU A 159 -2.66 -14.82 -6.28
N ILE A 160 -3.16 -14.66 -5.06
CA ILE A 160 -3.13 -13.39 -4.33
C ILE A 160 -1.68 -12.93 -4.13
N PHE A 161 -0.78 -13.83 -3.71
CA PHE A 161 0.64 -13.50 -3.52
C PHE A 161 1.33 -13.12 -4.84
N LEU A 162 0.99 -13.79 -5.94
CA LEU A 162 1.49 -13.43 -7.27
C LEU A 162 1.06 -12.01 -7.66
N ILE A 163 -0.23 -11.69 -7.48
CA ILE A 163 -0.74 -10.34 -7.76
C ILE A 163 -0.02 -9.30 -6.89
N TRP A 164 0.13 -9.55 -5.58
CA TRP A 164 0.85 -8.64 -4.69
C TRP A 164 2.29 -8.41 -5.13
N SER A 165 3.06 -9.49 -5.29
CA SER A 165 4.48 -9.40 -5.62
C SER A 165 4.73 -8.73 -6.97
N SER A 166 3.95 -9.08 -7.99
CA SER A 166 4.13 -8.50 -9.32
C SER A 166 3.73 -7.02 -9.40
N THR A 167 2.71 -6.61 -8.65
CA THR A 167 2.24 -5.21 -8.66
C THR A 167 3.08 -4.29 -7.77
N GLN A 168 3.48 -4.76 -6.57
CA GLN A 168 4.28 -3.96 -5.63
C GLN A 168 5.74 -3.81 -6.09
N HIS A 169 6.24 -4.70 -6.93
CA HIS A 169 7.58 -4.64 -7.48
C HIS A 169 7.92 -3.27 -8.09
N TYR A 170 6.98 -2.65 -8.76
CA TYR A 170 7.16 -1.33 -9.38
C TYR A 170 7.35 -0.18 -8.39
N ALA A 171 6.88 -0.34 -7.15
CA ALA A 171 7.11 0.63 -6.08
C ALA A 171 8.36 0.28 -5.28
N ASP A 172 8.50 -1.00 -4.87
CA ASP A 172 9.51 -1.43 -3.92
C ASP A 172 10.91 -1.43 -4.55
N PHE A 173 11.00 -1.68 -5.87
CA PHE A 173 12.24 -1.78 -6.66
C PHE A 173 12.28 -0.77 -7.82
N ASP A 174 11.65 0.40 -7.67
CA ASP A 174 11.58 1.43 -8.71
C ASP A 174 12.96 1.84 -9.24
N ASN A 175 13.96 2.00 -8.35
CA ASN A 175 15.32 2.34 -8.75
C ASN A 175 15.93 1.29 -9.70
N GLN A 176 15.69 0.00 -9.45
CA GLN A 176 16.16 -1.07 -10.33
C GLN A 176 15.46 -1.01 -11.69
N ILE A 177 14.14 -0.86 -11.68
CA ILE A 177 13.34 -0.82 -12.91
C ILE A 177 13.69 0.41 -13.74
N LEU A 178 13.72 1.60 -13.14
CA LEU A 178 14.05 2.84 -13.81
C LEU A 178 15.47 2.84 -14.37
N THR A 179 16.45 2.25 -13.63
CA THR A 179 17.81 2.04 -14.14
C THR A 179 17.82 1.16 -15.40
N ILE A 180 17.09 0.03 -15.39
CA ILE A 180 17.00 -0.87 -16.55
C ILE A 180 16.33 -0.16 -17.74
N MET A 181 15.33 0.67 -17.46
CA MET A 181 14.62 1.45 -18.47
C MET A 181 15.40 2.68 -18.96
N ASN A 182 16.55 2.98 -18.35
CA ASN A 182 17.35 4.21 -18.57
C ASN A 182 16.51 5.48 -18.43
N ARG A 183 15.81 5.62 -17.30
CA ARG A 183 14.91 6.73 -16.98
C ARG A 183 15.07 7.16 -15.52
N ASP A 184 14.72 8.40 -15.23
CA ASP A 184 14.70 8.95 -13.86
C ASP A 184 13.33 8.77 -13.19
N ASP A 185 12.23 8.72 -13.99
CA ASP A 185 10.87 8.61 -13.51
C ASP A 185 9.99 7.75 -14.42
N TYR A 186 8.89 7.25 -13.84
CA TYR A 186 7.80 6.64 -14.61
C TYR A 186 7.01 7.70 -15.40
N LYS A 187 6.48 7.28 -16.56
CA LYS A 187 5.56 8.07 -17.37
C LYS A 187 4.12 7.65 -17.13
N GLU A 188 3.18 8.52 -17.48
CA GLU A 188 1.75 8.25 -17.33
C GLU A 188 1.31 6.97 -18.06
N ASP A 189 1.87 6.72 -19.25
CA ASP A 189 1.59 5.53 -20.05
C ASP A 189 2.10 4.22 -19.40
N ASP A 190 3.11 4.30 -18.54
CA ASP A 190 3.67 3.10 -17.89
C ASP A 190 2.63 2.41 -16.99
N ILE A 191 1.78 3.18 -16.30
CA ILE A 191 0.70 2.64 -15.46
C ILE A 191 -0.25 1.79 -16.30
N THR A 192 -0.68 2.31 -17.44
CA THR A 192 -1.59 1.62 -18.36
C THR A 192 -0.92 0.40 -18.96
N HIS A 193 0.32 0.52 -19.41
CA HIS A 193 1.08 -0.57 -19.99
C HIS A 193 1.27 -1.74 -19.01
N VAL A 194 1.73 -1.44 -17.81
CA VAL A 194 1.96 -2.44 -16.76
C VAL A 194 0.63 -3.09 -16.32
N THR A 195 -0.42 -2.29 -16.14
CA THR A 195 -1.74 -2.80 -15.78
C THR A 195 -2.24 -3.80 -16.83
N ASN A 196 -2.18 -3.44 -18.11
CA ASN A 196 -2.64 -4.32 -19.19
C ASN A 196 -1.80 -5.60 -19.28
N PHE A 197 -0.46 -5.46 -19.19
CA PHE A 197 0.44 -6.60 -19.23
C PHE A 197 0.16 -7.61 -18.10
N LEU A 198 0.11 -7.13 -16.86
CA LEU A 198 -0.10 -8.02 -15.70
C LEU A 198 -1.51 -8.62 -15.69
N THR A 199 -2.51 -7.81 -16.04
CA THR A 199 -3.89 -8.29 -16.13
C THR A 199 -4.01 -9.41 -17.16
N ASP A 200 -3.51 -9.19 -18.37
CA ASP A 200 -3.56 -10.21 -19.44
C ASP A 200 -2.82 -11.50 -19.04
N PHE A 201 -1.62 -11.36 -18.47
CA PHE A 201 -0.81 -12.50 -18.04
C PHE A 201 -1.52 -13.33 -16.95
N ILE A 202 -2.10 -12.67 -15.94
CA ILE A 202 -2.79 -13.33 -14.82
C ILE A 202 -4.10 -13.96 -15.31
N LEU A 203 -4.89 -13.27 -16.13
CA LEU A 203 -6.13 -13.82 -16.68
C LEU A 203 -5.86 -15.09 -17.50
N ARG A 204 -4.85 -15.10 -18.36
CA ARG A 204 -4.44 -16.30 -19.12
C ARG A 204 -4.01 -17.44 -18.18
N GLY A 205 -3.24 -17.14 -17.12
CA GLY A 205 -2.87 -18.12 -16.10
C GLY A 205 -4.05 -18.74 -15.39
N CYS A 206 -5.16 -18.00 -15.27
CA CYS A 206 -6.42 -18.45 -14.70
C CYS A 206 -7.37 -19.08 -15.74
N GLY A 207 -6.96 -19.23 -17.00
CA GLY A 207 -7.79 -19.77 -18.10
C GLY A 207 -8.91 -18.83 -18.55
N LEU A 208 -8.81 -17.54 -18.21
CA LEU A 208 -9.78 -16.52 -18.57
C LEU A 208 -9.35 -15.82 -19.87
N LYS A 209 -10.29 -15.61 -20.76
CA LYS A 209 -10.05 -14.84 -22.00
C LYS A 209 -10.26 -13.36 -21.73
N GLN A 210 -9.48 -12.52 -22.42
CA GLN A 210 -9.73 -11.07 -22.49
C GLN A 210 -11.13 -10.75 -23.02
#